data_f170ea083a6f330b852adb24d80e0247
#
_entry.id   f170ea083a6f330b852adb24d80e0247
#
_cell.length_a   1.000
_cell.length_b   1.000
_cell.length_c   1.000
_cell.angle_alpha   90.00
_cell.angle_beta   90.00
_cell.angle_gamma   90.00
#
_symmetry.space_group_name_H-M   'P 1'
#
loop_
_entity.id
_entity.type
_entity.pdbx_description
1 polymer ?
#
loop_
_entity_poly.entity_id
_entity_poly.type
_entity_poly.pdbx_seq_one_letter_code
_entity_poly.pdbx_strand_id
1 'polypeptide(L)'
;MDEFKFENGEILHDVEVEYTTRGTPKYDENDNITNAIIYCHRFNGNCLAIGDLDQILGPESPLSNYGFFFISITSLGYPESCSPSTTQLKFNFPEYSFKDCVNFKRKFLAEVFNIRKLLGILGVGNGGYDAYTWACEYPDEMEFLMVGSSSFKTNNYRYITSKALDNLIVSTDAYLDENYNEQLSQLIFSINSLIYSQIFSKRAFEKFTREELDLYMDTFVEESSNVDIYDFKYRNNAVLNYNLENKLSNIKAKTLVAISSDDIYYSPEFDVHPLKDKIENLEIYTFDAQDFVYNDDYSIFINLFLEFLEEFKK
;
A
#
# COMPACT_ATOMS: atom_id res chain seq x y z
N MET A 1 7.73 -6.85 -18.67
CA MET A 1 6.87 -6.16 -19.67
C MET A 1 7.78 -5.40 -20.62
N ASP A 2 7.50 -5.41 -21.92
CA ASP A 2 8.37 -4.73 -22.90
C ASP A 2 8.44 -3.23 -22.72
N GLU A 3 7.30 -2.62 -22.33
CA GLU A 3 7.22 -1.19 -22.05
C GLU A 3 6.09 -0.86 -21.08
N PHE A 4 6.20 0.30 -20.43
CA PHE A 4 5.12 0.92 -19.66
C PHE A 4 4.98 2.39 -20.03
N LYS A 5 3.76 2.81 -20.39
CA LYS A 5 3.44 4.19 -20.72
C LYS A 5 2.75 4.88 -19.55
N PHE A 6 3.34 5.98 -19.09
CA PHE A 6 2.80 6.82 -18.02
C PHE A 6 1.65 7.72 -18.50
N GLU A 7 0.85 8.23 -17.56
CA GLU A 7 -0.22 9.18 -17.83
C GLU A 7 0.29 10.50 -18.47
N ASN A 8 1.53 10.91 -18.14
CA ASN A 8 2.18 12.07 -18.75
C ASN A 8 2.68 11.82 -20.18
N GLY A 9 2.59 10.58 -20.67
CA GLY A 9 2.96 10.18 -22.02
C GLY A 9 4.39 9.65 -22.16
N GLU A 10 5.22 9.71 -21.12
CA GLU A 10 6.56 9.10 -21.11
C GLU A 10 6.46 7.57 -21.14
N ILE A 11 7.52 6.93 -21.63
CA ILE A 11 7.57 5.47 -21.79
C ILE A 11 8.86 4.94 -21.17
N LEU A 12 8.73 3.90 -20.34
CA LEU A 12 9.83 3.06 -19.92
C LEU A 12 9.85 1.77 -20.73
N HIS A 13 11.02 1.32 -21.10
CA HIS A 13 11.25 0.05 -21.78
C HIS A 13 11.92 -0.96 -20.85
N ASP A 14 11.81 -2.25 -21.19
CA ASP A 14 12.43 -3.36 -20.43
C ASP A 14 12.04 -3.37 -18.96
N VAL A 15 10.74 -3.25 -18.70
CA VAL A 15 10.17 -3.04 -17.37
C VAL A 15 10.16 -4.33 -16.57
N GLU A 16 10.96 -4.40 -15.52
CA GLU A 16 10.97 -5.49 -14.54
C GLU A 16 9.78 -5.36 -13.58
N VAL A 17 9.21 -6.48 -13.17
CA VAL A 17 8.11 -6.55 -12.21
C VAL A 17 8.29 -7.75 -11.30
N GLU A 18 8.52 -7.47 -10.02
CA GLU A 18 8.55 -8.50 -9.00
C GLU A 18 7.15 -8.76 -8.46
N TYR A 19 6.81 -10.02 -8.26
CA TYR A 19 5.51 -10.41 -7.71
C TYR A 19 5.59 -11.75 -6.97
N THR A 20 4.59 -12.00 -6.15
CA THR A 20 4.37 -13.31 -5.50
C THR A 20 2.89 -13.67 -5.55
N THR A 21 2.61 -14.97 -5.46
CA THR A 21 1.24 -15.49 -5.46
C THR A 21 1.02 -16.48 -4.31
N ARG A 22 -0.23 -16.57 -3.83
CA ARG A 22 -0.69 -17.55 -2.83
C ARG A 22 -2.03 -18.12 -3.22
N GLY A 23 -2.22 -19.40 -2.91
CA GLY A 23 -3.43 -20.12 -3.32
C GLY A 23 -3.37 -20.64 -4.75
N THR A 24 -4.49 -21.08 -5.27
CA THR A 24 -4.59 -21.71 -6.59
C THR A 24 -5.62 -20.97 -7.45
N PRO A 25 -5.27 -20.58 -8.68
CA PRO A 25 -6.23 -19.95 -9.59
C PRO A 25 -7.34 -20.92 -9.98
N LYS A 26 -8.57 -20.41 -10.02
CA LYS A 26 -9.76 -21.10 -10.53
C LYS A 26 -10.18 -20.44 -11.85
N TYR A 27 -10.46 -21.26 -12.84
CA TYR A 27 -10.76 -20.81 -14.19
C TYR A 27 -12.24 -21.01 -14.52
N ASP A 28 -12.80 -20.08 -15.26
CA ASP A 28 -14.11 -20.27 -15.92
C ASP A 28 -13.98 -21.05 -17.24
N GLU A 29 -15.09 -21.24 -17.93
CA GLU A 29 -15.15 -21.94 -19.24
C GLU A 29 -14.39 -21.23 -20.38
N ASN A 30 -13.99 -19.98 -20.17
CA ASN A 30 -13.24 -19.15 -21.12
C ASN A 30 -11.77 -18.95 -20.69
N ASP A 31 -11.27 -19.78 -19.77
CA ASP A 31 -9.92 -19.72 -19.20
C ASP A 31 -9.58 -18.39 -18.47
N ASN A 32 -10.59 -17.66 -17.96
CA ASN A 32 -10.36 -16.51 -17.11
C ASN A 32 -10.25 -16.93 -15.65
N ILE A 33 -9.29 -16.33 -14.91
CA ILE A 33 -9.16 -16.52 -13.47
C ILE A 33 -10.27 -15.73 -12.77
N THR A 34 -11.07 -16.43 -11.93
CA THR A 34 -12.29 -15.88 -11.31
C THR A 34 -12.16 -15.59 -9.81
N ASN A 35 -11.08 -16.03 -9.18
CA ASN A 35 -10.87 -15.96 -7.74
C ASN A 35 -9.64 -15.11 -7.34
N ALA A 36 -9.16 -14.26 -8.25
CA ALA A 36 -7.97 -13.45 -8.01
C ALA A 36 -8.26 -12.24 -7.12
N ILE A 37 -7.46 -12.09 -6.07
CA ILE A 37 -7.44 -10.94 -5.17
C ILE A 37 -6.05 -10.31 -5.26
N ILE A 38 -5.97 -9.01 -5.54
CA ILE A 38 -4.68 -8.31 -5.47
C ILE A 38 -4.45 -7.73 -4.08
N TYR A 39 -3.25 -7.93 -3.56
CA TYR A 39 -2.76 -7.26 -2.36
C TYR A 39 -1.83 -6.11 -2.75
N CYS A 40 -2.18 -4.90 -2.33
CA CYS A 40 -1.41 -3.68 -2.50
C CYS A 40 -0.64 -3.39 -1.21
N HIS A 41 0.69 -3.43 -1.28
CA HIS A 41 1.57 -3.33 -0.12
C HIS A 41 1.72 -1.91 0.43
N ARG A 42 2.16 -1.81 1.69
CA ARG A 42 2.44 -0.54 2.39
C ARG A 42 3.63 0.22 1.79
N PHE A 43 3.86 1.46 2.25
CA PHE A 43 4.85 2.42 1.73
C PHE A 43 6.29 1.88 1.65
N ASN A 44 6.75 1.16 2.66
CA ASN A 44 8.08 0.53 2.70
C ASN A 44 8.00 -0.99 2.46
N GLY A 45 6.95 -1.49 1.82
CA GLY A 45 6.78 -2.89 1.49
C GLY A 45 7.11 -3.19 0.03
N ASN A 46 7.12 -4.48 -0.28
CA ASN A 46 7.17 -5.03 -1.62
C ASN A 46 6.15 -6.18 -1.74
N CYS A 47 6.24 -7.00 -2.77
CA CYS A 47 5.32 -8.12 -2.96
C CYS A 47 5.34 -9.14 -1.82
N LEU A 48 6.45 -9.25 -1.07
CA LEU A 48 6.58 -10.17 0.05
C LEU A 48 5.84 -9.70 1.31
N ALA A 49 5.45 -8.41 1.37
CA ALA A 49 4.67 -7.86 2.49
C ALA A 49 3.29 -8.52 2.68
N ILE A 50 2.83 -9.33 1.73
CA ILE A 50 1.67 -10.21 1.93
C ILE A 50 1.92 -11.22 3.08
N GLY A 51 3.20 -11.51 3.40
CA GLY A 51 3.62 -12.31 4.54
C GLY A 51 3.20 -11.77 5.89
N ASP A 52 3.07 -10.46 6.01
CA ASP A 52 2.60 -9.79 7.24
C ASP A 52 1.15 -10.22 7.59
N LEU A 53 0.42 -10.73 6.61
CA LEU A 53 -0.94 -11.23 6.76
C LEU A 53 -1.03 -12.76 6.90
N ASP A 54 0.07 -13.48 7.16
CA ASP A 54 0.07 -14.94 7.20
C ASP A 54 -0.87 -15.52 8.26
N GLN A 55 -1.06 -14.85 9.38
CA GLN A 55 -2.03 -15.26 10.39
C GLN A 55 -3.49 -15.19 9.89
N ILE A 56 -3.76 -14.30 8.91
CA ILE A 56 -5.09 -14.08 8.33
C ILE A 56 -5.26 -14.86 7.02
N LEU A 57 -4.26 -14.79 6.14
CA LEU A 57 -4.31 -15.30 4.77
C LEU A 57 -3.46 -16.56 4.54
N GLY A 58 -2.66 -16.97 5.53
CA GLY A 58 -1.75 -18.11 5.41
C GLY A 58 -2.46 -19.47 5.33
N PRO A 59 -1.70 -20.56 5.07
CA PRO A 59 -2.25 -21.90 4.87
C PRO A 59 -3.03 -22.44 6.09
N GLU A 60 -2.62 -22.04 7.29
CA GLU A 60 -3.26 -22.45 8.56
C GLU A 60 -4.47 -21.58 8.93
N SER A 61 -4.71 -20.50 8.21
CA SER A 61 -5.84 -19.62 8.44
C SER A 61 -7.15 -20.26 7.96
N PRO A 62 -8.29 -20.00 8.63
CA PRO A 62 -9.61 -20.38 8.15
C PRO A 62 -9.93 -19.89 6.73
N LEU A 63 -9.37 -18.77 6.31
CA LEU A 63 -9.53 -18.22 4.95
C LEU A 63 -8.86 -19.08 3.87
N SER A 64 -7.91 -19.95 4.22
CA SER A 64 -7.31 -20.90 3.26
C SER A 64 -8.34 -21.78 2.56
N ASN A 65 -9.47 -22.07 3.23
CA ASN A 65 -10.55 -22.88 2.71
C ASN A 65 -11.52 -22.11 1.77
N TYR A 66 -11.35 -20.80 1.61
CA TYR A 66 -12.23 -19.99 0.75
C TYR A 66 -11.87 -20.11 -0.75
N GLY A 67 -10.69 -20.66 -1.02
CA GLY A 67 -10.24 -20.94 -2.38
C GLY A 67 -9.86 -19.67 -3.15
N PHE A 68 -9.37 -18.65 -2.46
CA PHE A 68 -8.86 -17.42 -3.07
C PHE A 68 -7.48 -17.63 -3.71
N PHE A 69 -7.19 -16.81 -4.70
CA PHE A 69 -5.89 -16.70 -5.34
C PHE A 69 -5.35 -15.28 -5.16
N PHE A 70 -4.42 -15.12 -4.24
CA PHE A 70 -3.81 -13.83 -3.96
C PHE A 70 -2.62 -13.57 -4.87
N ILE A 71 -2.54 -12.35 -5.39
CA ILE A 71 -1.41 -11.83 -6.16
C ILE A 71 -0.93 -10.56 -5.46
N SER A 72 0.36 -10.48 -5.15
CA SER A 72 1.01 -9.28 -4.65
C SER A 72 2.08 -8.86 -5.63
N ILE A 73 2.06 -7.60 -6.06
CA ILE A 73 2.98 -7.04 -7.05
C ILE A 73 3.72 -5.89 -6.40
N THR A 74 5.06 -5.92 -6.47
CA THR A 74 5.88 -4.77 -6.08
C THR A 74 5.54 -3.60 -7.00
N SER A 75 5.12 -2.49 -6.41
CA SER A 75 4.56 -1.36 -7.14
C SER A 75 5.63 -0.62 -7.97
N LEU A 76 5.19 0.12 -8.98
CA LEU A 76 6.02 1.08 -9.71
C LEU A 76 6.69 2.05 -8.71
N GLY A 77 7.99 2.34 -8.91
CA GLY A 77 8.76 3.22 -8.05
C GLY A 77 9.40 2.53 -6.84
N TYR A 78 9.45 1.20 -6.82
CA TYR A 78 10.08 0.42 -5.75
C TYR A 78 11.30 -0.38 -6.26
N PRO A 79 12.37 -0.55 -5.44
CA PRO A 79 13.64 -1.11 -5.88
C PRO A 79 13.55 -2.52 -6.48
N GLU A 80 12.64 -3.35 -5.98
CA GLU A 80 12.47 -4.73 -6.45
C GLU A 80 11.59 -4.81 -7.71
N SER A 81 11.21 -3.64 -8.27
CA SER A 81 10.46 -3.55 -9.50
C SER A 81 11.11 -2.49 -10.40
N CYS A 82 10.34 -1.61 -11.00
CA CYS A 82 10.86 -0.54 -11.85
C CYS A 82 10.85 0.80 -11.11
N SER A 83 12.02 1.36 -10.82
CA SER A 83 12.17 2.56 -9.99
C SER A 83 13.30 3.49 -10.47
N PRO A 84 13.40 4.73 -9.96
CA PRO A 84 14.53 5.62 -10.21
C PRO A 84 15.89 4.98 -10.01
N SER A 85 16.06 4.19 -8.92
CA SER A 85 17.33 3.55 -8.60
C SER A 85 17.63 2.34 -9.48
N THR A 86 16.66 1.45 -9.72
CA THR A 86 16.87 0.22 -10.50
C THR A 86 17.10 0.49 -11.97
N THR A 87 16.44 1.50 -12.52
CA THR A 87 16.65 1.95 -13.90
C THR A 87 17.88 2.82 -14.09
N GLN A 88 18.52 3.25 -13.02
CA GLN A 88 19.62 4.24 -13.00
C GLN A 88 19.23 5.62 -13.57
N LEU A 89 17.93 5.87 -13.77
CA LEU A 89 17.44 7.15 -14.30
C LEU A 89 17.47 8.27 -13.25
N LYS A 90 17.40 7.93 -11.97
CA LYS A 90 17.42 8.89 -10.85
C LYS A 90 16.45 10.05 -11.09
N PHE A 91 16.95 11.27 -11.24
CA PHE A 91 16.14 12.47 -11.55
C PHE A 91 15.42 12.43 -12.90
N ASN A 92 15.86 11.58 -13.82
CA ASN A 92 15.26 11.44 -15.14
C ASN A 92 14.19 10.33 -15.19
N PHE A 93 13.87 9.72 -14.06
CA PHE A 93 12.77 8.77 -14.00
C PHE A 93 11.45 9.52 -14.22
N PRO A 94 10.49 8.96 -14.97
CA PRO A 94 9.20 9.62 -15.20
C PRO A 94 8.45 9.89 -13.89
N GLU A 95 7.94 11.10 -13.74
CA GLU A 95 7.01 11.40 -12.63
C GLU A 95 5.74 10.57 -12.78
N TYR A 96 5.29 10.01 -11.67
CA TYR A 96 4.13 9.12 -11.67
C TYR A 96 3.12 9.44 -10.55
N SER A 97 1.91 9.00 -10.78
CA SER A 97 0.78 9.07 -9.83
C SER A 97 0.37 7.69 -9.36
N PHE A 98 -0.54 7.62 -8.39
CA PHE A 98 -1.18 6.34 -8.01
C PHE A 98 -1.99 5.73 -9.15
N LYS A 99 -2.46 6.53 -10.11
CA LYS A 99 -3.10 5.99 -11.31
C LYS A 99 -2.09 5.26 -12.19
N ASP A 100 -0.85 5.75 -12.30
CA ASP A 100 0.22 5.03 -12.98
C ASP A 100 0.57 3.73 -12.26
N CYS A 101 0.64 3.73 -10.92
CA CYS A 101 0.85 2.51 -10.14
C CYS A 101 -0.24 1.45 -10.38
N VAL A 102 -1.49 1.88 -10.45
CA VAL A 102 -2.62 1.00 -10.78
C VAL A 102 -2.52 0.49 -12.22
N ASN A 103 -2.26 1.37 -13.20
CA ASN A 103 -2.12 0.99 -14.60
C ASN A 103 -0.97 0.02 -14.83
N PHE A 104 0.13 0.18 -14.09
CA PHE A 104 1.27 -0.73 -14.10
C PHE A 104 0.85 -2.14 -13.66
N LYS A 105 0.15 -2.27 -12.54
CA LYS A 105 -0.35 -3.55 -12.04
C LYS A 105 -1.39 -4.16 -12.99
N ARG A 106 -2.30 -3.35 -13.52
CA ARG A 106 -3.33 -3.81 -14.48
C ARG A 106 -2.71 -4.37 -15.77
N LYS A 107 -1.70 -3.67 -16.32
CA LYS A 107 -0.97 -4.13 -17.50
C LYS A 107 -0.29 -5.47 -17.22
N PHE A 108 0.43 -5.57 -16.10
CA PHE A 108 1.09 -6.80 -15.69
C PHE A 108 0.10 -7.97 -15.54
N LEU A 109 -1.01 -7.77 -14.84
CA LEU A 109 -2.05 -8.79 -14.66
C LEU A 109 -2.65 -9.26 -15.99
N ALA A 110 -2.87 -8.34 -16.91
CA ALA A 110 -3.40 -8.66 -18.22
C ALA A 110 -2.40 -9.46 -19.09
N GLU A 111 -1.11 -9.11 -19.05
CA GLU A 111 -0.07 -9.76 -19.88
C GLU A 111 0.36 -11.12 -19.32
N VAL A 112 0.49 -11.25 -17.99
CA VAL A 112 1.06 -12.45 -17.37
C VAL A 112 -0.01 -13.46 -16.98
N PHE A 113 -1.17 -13.01 -16.49
CA PHE A 113 -2.23 -13.86 -15.95
C PHE A 113 -3.51 -13.85 -16.80
N ASN A 114 -3.58 -13.03 -17.85
CA ASN A 114 -4.82 -12.75 -18.59
C ASN A 114 -5.98 -12.28 -17.68
N ILE A 115 -5.67 -11.62 -16.55
CA ILE A 115 -6.65 -11.09 -15.61
C ILE A 115 -7.03 -9.67 -16.04
N ARG A 116 -8.33 -9.44 -16.24
CA ARG A 116 -8.93 -8.12 -16.51
C ARG A 116 -9.98 -7.74 -15.46
N LYS A 117 -10.44 -8.70 -14.68
CA LYS A 117 -11.35 -8.55 -13.57
C LYS A 117 -10.77 -9.27 -12.36
N LEU A 118 -10.88 -8.66 -11.20
CA LEU A 118 -10.48 -9.19 -9.91
C LEU A 118 -11.72 -9.60 -9.12
N LEU A 119 -11.59 -10.59 -8.26
CA LEU A 119 -12.59 -10.82 -7.23
C LEU A 119 -12.57 -9.66 -6.23
N GLY A 120 -11.36 -9.21 -5.84
CA GLY A 120 -11.23 -8.10 -4.92
C GLY A 120 -9.85 -7.48 -4.86
N ILE A 121 -9.77 -6.37 -4.14
CA ILE A 121 -8.53 -5.64 -3.86
C ILE A 121 -8.40 -5.44 -2.36
N LEU A 122 -7.21 -5.73 -1.83
CA LEU A 122 -6.84 -5.50 -0.45
C LEU A 122 -5.64 -4.54 -0.40
N GLY A 123 -5.76 -3.41 0.30
CA GLY A 123 -4.70 -2.42 0.43
C GLY A 123 -4.53 -1.92 1.86
N VAL A 124 -3.27 -1.79 2.31
CA VAL A 124 -2.93 -1.29 3.65
C VAL A 124 -1.99 -0.10 3.55
N GLY A 125 -2.24 0.95 4.33
CA GLY A 125 -1.46 2.18 4.28
C GLY A 125 -1.43 2.80 2.87
N ASN A 126 -0.26 2.95 2.27
CA ASN A 126 -0.11 3.41 0.88
C ASN A 126 -0.73 2.44 -0.14
N GLY A 127 -0.78 1.13 0.16
CA GLY A 127 -1.52 0.18 -0.66
C GLY A 127 -3.00 0.47 -0.73
N GLY A 128 -3.56 1.13 0.29
CA GLY A 128 -4.92 1.65 0.25
C GLY A 128 -5.10 2.78 -0.77
N TYR A 129 -4.06 3.58 -1.06
CA TYR A 129 -4.11 4.59 -2.12
C TYR A 129 -4.24 3.93 -3.50
N ASP A 130 -3.46 2.86 -3.75
CA ASP A 130 -3.63 2.04 -4.95
C ASP A 130 -5.04 1.45 -5.04
N ALA A 131 -5.53 0.87 -3.94
CA ALA A 131 -6.82 0.20 -3.87
C ALA A 131 -7.99 1.19 -4.13
N TYR A 132 -8.02 2.33 -3.47
CA TYR A 132 -9.01 3.38 -3.75
C TYR A 132 -8.89 3.93 -5.17
N THR A 133 -7.66 4.14 -5.67
CA THR A 133 -7.46 4.63 -7.04
C THR A 133 -8.03 3.65 -8.05
N TRP A 134 -7.76 2.35 -7.87
CA TRP A 134 -8.29 1.31 -8.75
C TRP A 134 -9.81 1.30 -8.74
N ALA A 135 -10.42 1.29 -7.57
CA ALA A 135 -11.88 1.28 -7.44
C ALA A 135 -12.55 2.53 -7.99
N CYS A 136 -11.90 3.70 -7.89
CA CYS A 136 -12.41 4.96 -8.46
C CYS A 136 -12.28 5.04 -9.98
N GLU A 137 -11.14 4.61 -10.53
CA GLU A 137 -10.83 4.74 -11.96
C GLU A 137 -11.39 3.57 -12.79
N TYR A 138 -11.53 2.39 -12.18
CA TYR A 138 -11.95 1.15 -12.83
C TYR A 138 -13.00 0.39 -12.01
N PRO A 139 -14.17 1.00 -11.74
CA PRO A 139 -15.15 0.51 -10.77
C PRO A 139 -15.80 -0.83 -11.13
N ASP A 140 -15.70 -1.27 -12.37
CA ASP A 140 -16.28 -2.54 -12.85
C ASP A 140 -15.27 -3.71 -12.82
N GLU A 141 -14.06 -3.49 -12.32
CA GLU A 141 -12.99 -4.49 -12.34
C GLU A 141 -12.88 -5.31 -11.05
N MET A 142 -13.68 -5.02 -10.00
CA MET A 142 -13.67 -5.80 -8.75
C MET A 142 -15.07 -5.92 -8.15
N GLU A 143 -15.27 -7.00 -7.38
CA GLU A 143 -16.51 -7.24 -6.62
C GLU A 143 -16.42 -6.61 -5.22
N PHE A 144 -15.23 -6.66 -4.58
CA PHE A 144 -15.00 -6.04 -3.27
C PHE A 144 -13.71 -5.24 -3.18
N LEU A 145 -13.69 -4.35 -2.20
CA LEU A 145 -12.55 -3.51 -1.81
C LEU A 145 -12.35 -3.58 -0.29
N MET A 146 -11.15 -3.91 0.16
CA MET A 146 -10.78 -3.86 1.58
C MET A 146 -9.61 -2.90 1.77
N VAL A 147 -9.77 -1.95 2.68
CA VAL A 147 -8.74 -0.94 2.97
C VAL A 147 -8.48 -0.86 4.46
N GLY A 148 -7.21 -1.01 4.84
CA GLY A 148 -6.74 -0.87 6.23
C GLY A 148 -5.86 0.35 6.42
N SER A 149 -6.10 1.15 7.47
CA SER A 149 -5.27 2.29 7.89
C SER A 149 -4.77 3.12 6.72
N SER A 150 -5.69 3.76 6.00
CA SER A 150 -5.40 4.53 4.78
C SER A 150 -6.38 5.68 4.58
N SER A 151 -6.13 6.49 3.54
CA SER A 151 -6.97 7.64 3.16
C SER A 151 -7.23 7.68 1.66
N PHE A 152 -8.27 8.40 1.28
CA PHE A 152 -8.61 8.73 -0.12
C PHE A 152 -7.95 10.02 -0.62
N LYS A 153 -7.23 10.73 0.25
CA LYS A 153 -6.44 11.92 -0.10
C LYS A 153 -5.32 12.16 0.89
N THR A 154 -4.28 12.85 0.47
CA THR A 154 -3.21 13.30 1.36
C THR A 154 -3.57 14.65 1.95
N ASN A 155 -3.85 14.69 3.25
CA ASN A 155 -4.20 15.88 4.01
C ASN A 155 -3.59 15.84 5.42
N ASN A 156 -3.90 16.83 6.26
CA ASN A 156 -3.57 16.91 7.67
C ASN A 156 -2.11 16.49 7.98
N TYR A 157 -1.93 15.63 8.96
CA TYR A 157 -0.61 15.14 9.40
C TYR A 157 0.17 14.47 8.27
N ARG A 158 -0.50 13.68 7.43
CA ARG A 158 0.14 13.02 6.28
C ARG A 158 0.73 14.04 5.31
N TYR A 159 0.00 15.11 5.01
CA TYR A 159 0.49 16.17 4.12
C TYR A 159 1.69 16.91 4.74
N ILE A 160 1.57 17.33 6.01
CA ILE A 160 2.64 18.06 6.72
C ILE A 160 3.91 17.21 6.77
N THR A 161 3.80 15.93 7.13
CA THR A 161 4.92 15.00 7.19
C THR A 161 5.56 14.82 5.81
N SER A 162 4.78 14.50 4.78
CA SER A 162 5.28 14.33 3.42
C SER A 162 5.95 15.59 2.89
N LYS A 163 5.41 16.78 3.21
CA LYS A 163 6.02 18.05 2.78
C LYS A 163 7.31 18.38 3.54
N ALA A 164 7.37 18.06 4.83
CA ALA A 164 8.60 18.21 5.61
C ALA A 164 9.71 17.29 5.09
N LEU A 165 9.38 16.03 4.79
CA LEU A 165 10.30 15.05 4.21
C LEU A 165 10.79 15.50 2.83
N ASP A 166 9.89 15.99 1.98
CA ASP A 166 10.24 16.54 0.67
C ASP A 166 11.28 17.65 0.80
N ASN A 167 11.01 18.63 1.67
CA ASN A 167 11.93 19.74 1.91
C ASN A 167 13.29 19.27 2.47
N LEU A 168 13.30 18.29 3.37
CA LEU A 168 14.51 17.73 3.93
C LEU A 168 15.38 17.07 2.85
N ILE A 169 14.78 16.24 2.00
CA ILE A 169 15.49 15.56 0.90
C ILE A 169 16.11 16.57 -0.05
N VAL A 170 15.31 17.51 -0.58
CA VAL A 170 15.80 18.44 -1.60
C VAL A 170 16.81 19.47 -1.07
N SER A 171 16.96 19.61 0.24
CA SER A 171 17.97 20.48 0.87
C SER A 171 19.30 19.78 1.14
N THR A 172 19.42 18.49 0.83
CA THR A 172 20.62 17.71 1.12
C THR A 172 21.57 17.73 -0.08
N ASP A 173 22.81 18.20 0.14
CA ASP A 173 23.84 18.27 -0.91
C ASP A 173 24.08 16.90 -1.56
N ALA A 174 24.11 15.83 -0.75
CA ALA A 174 24.32 14.48 -1.24
C ALA A 174 23.21 13.99 -2.20
N TYR A 175 21.97 14.46 -2.05
CA TYR A 175 20.88 14.20 -2.98
C TYR A 175 21.09 14.98 -4.30
N LEU A 176 21.46 16.26 -4.21
CA LEU A 176 21.68 17.14 -5.36
C LEU A 176 22.90 16.71 -6.18
N ASP A 177 23.95 16.25 -5.54
CA ASP A 177 25.20 15.80 -6.18
C ASP A 177 25.13 14.37 -6.74
N GLU A 178 23.97 13.70 -6.62
CA GLU A 178 23.73 12.31 -7.04
C GLU A 178 24.69 11.29 -6.42
N ASN A 179 25.30 11.61 -5.29
CA ASN A 179 26.23 10.72 -4.58
C ASN A 179 25.54 10.00 -3.44
N TYR A 180 25.46 8.68 -3.53
CA TYR A 180 25.05 7.84 -2.40
C TYR A 180 26.20 7.72 -1.41
N ASN A 181 26.04 8.28 -0.22
CA ASN A 181 27.03 8.30 0.84
C ASN A 181 26.39 8.14 2.23
N GLU A 182 27.22 8.15 3.26
CA GLU A 182 26.77 8.00 4.66
C GLU A 182 25.72 9.05 5.08
N GLN A 183 25.79 10.26 4.54
CA GLN A 183 24.78 11.30 4.83
C GLN A 183 23.39 10.90 4.29
N LEU A 184 23.31 10.32 3.10
CA LEU A 184 22.03 9.81 2.58
C LEU A 184 21.49 8.66 3.43
N SER A 185 22.33 7.73 3.87
CA SER A 185 21.91 6.64 4.74
C SER A 185 21.37 7.15 6.08
N GLN A 186 22.05 8.13 6.70
CA GLN A 186 21.60 8.77 7.92
C GLN A 186 20.29 9.57 7.72
N LEU A 187 20.14 10.21 6.56
CA LEU A 187 18.92 10.92 6.21
C LEU A 187 17.75 9.95 6.07
N ILE A 188 17.93 8.84 5.36
CA ILE A 188 16.90 7.80 5.19
C ILE A 188 16.47 7.24 6.56
N PHE A 189 17.43 6.93 7.43
CA PHE A 189 17.15 6.48 8.79
C PHE A 189 16.31 7.51 9.56
N SER A 190 16.71 8.78 9.54
CA SER A 190 15.99 9.86 10.24
C SER A 190 14.57 10.03 9.69
N ILE A 191 14.40 9.91 8.38
CA ILE A 191 13.10 9.99 7.71
C ILE A 191 12.20 8.82 8.15
N ASN A 192 12.71 7.60 8.11
CA ASN A 192 11.97 6.41 8.51
C ASN A 192 11.56 6.49 9.99
N SER A 193 12.49 6.87 10.87
CA SER A 193 12.21 7.05 12.29
C SER A 193 11.09 8.06 12.54
N LEU A 194 11.11 9.19 11.80
CA LEU A 194 10.08 10.20 11.91
C LEU A 194 8.71 9.70 11.42
N ILE A 195 8.69 8.97 10.30
CA ILE A 195 7.44 8.38 9.78
C ILE A 195 6.88 7.37 10.78
N TYR A 196 7.70 6.41 11.21
CA TYR A 196 7.26 5.32 12.06
C TYR A 196 6.83 5.79 13.45
N SER A 197 7.40 6.87 13.98
CA SER A 197 6.91 7.48 15.22
C SER A 197 5.47 8.02 15.12
N GLN A 198 4.92 8.15 13.91
CA GLN A 198 3.60 8.69 13.65
C GLN A 198 2.59 7.66 13.10
N ILE A 199 3.06 6.46 12.72
CA ILE A 199 2.19 5.42 12.14
C ILE A 199 1.25 4.81 13.19
N PHE A 200 1.69 4.79 14.47
CA PHE A 200 0.93 4.17 15.52
C PHE A 200 -0.03 5.15 16.18
N SER A 201 -1.02 4.58 16.84
CA SER A 201 -1.95 5.34 17.65
C SER A 201 -1.22 6.10 18.73
N LYS A 202 -1.83 7.19 19.18
CA LYS A 202 -1.35 8.03 20.28
C LYS A 202 -0.94 7.24 21.53
N ARG A 203 -1.57 6.07 21.77
CA ARG A 203 -1.34 5.22 22.92
C ARG A 203 -0.47 4.01 22.65
N ALA A 204 -0.07 3.78 21.40
CA ALA A 204 0.69 2.57 21.02
C ALA A 204 1.98 2.38 21.83
N PHE A 205 2.65 3.47 22.18
CA PHE A 205 3.91 3.42 22.92
C PHE A 205 3.78 3.63 24.44
N GLU A 206 2.55 3.78 24.95
CA GLU A 206 2.31 4.15 26.37
C GLU A 206 2.86 3.12 27.37
N LYS A 207 2.94 1.86 26.97
CA LYS A 207 3.42 0.76 27.82
C LYS A 207 4.88 0.36 27.56
N PHE A 208 5.53 0.93 26.56
CA PHE A 208 6.92 0.59 26.25
C PHE A 208 7.90 1.24 27.23
N THR A 209 8.88 0.48 27.68
CA THR A 209 10.08 1.00 28.35
C THR A 209 10.97 1.71 27.33
N ARG A 210 11.98 2.45 27.82
CA ARG A 210 12.98 3.06 26.92
C ARG A 210 13.77 2.02 26.14
N GLU A 211 14.13 0.94 26.78
CA GLU A 211 14.88 -0.16 26.18
C GLU A 211 14.06 -0.81 25.05
N GLU A 212 12.75 -1.00 25.21
CA GLU A 212 11.88 -1.51 24.17
C GLU A 212 11.71 -0.50 23.02
N LEU A 213 11.65 0.79 23.32
CA LEU A 213 11.62 1.84 22.29
C LEU A 213 12.95 1.91 21.52
N ASP A 214 14.09 1.75 22.18
CA ASP A 214 15.40 1.71 21.54
C ASP A 214 15.49 0.50 20.57
N LEU A 215 15.08 -0.69 21.04
CA LEU A 215 15.00 -1.89 20.17
C LEU A 215 14.04 -1.69 19.00
N TYR A 216 12.90 -1.06 19.23
CA TYR A 216 11.94 -0.74 18.18
C TYR A 216 12.55 0.22 17.16
N MET A 217 13.30 1.23 17.60
CA MET A 217 14.00 2.16 16.70
C MET A 217 15.09 1.49 15.89
N ASP A 218 15.77 0.47 16.46
CA ASP A 218 16.82 -0.28 15.74
C ASP A 218 16.26 -1.03 14.52
N THR A 219 14.99 -1.46 14.54
CA THR A 219 14.35 -2.10 13.38
C THR A 219 14.30 -1.17 12.16
N PHE A 220 14.22 0.15 12.35
CA PHE A 220 14.21 1.12 11.26
C PHE A 220 15.57 1.30 10.61
N VAL A 221 16.63 1.02 11.33
CA VAL A 221 18.00 1.02 10.77
C VAL A 221 18.10 -0.06 9.69
N GLU A 222 17.60 -1.26 9.97
CA GLU A 222 17.58 -2.36 9.01
C GLU A 222 16.71 -2.06 7.80
N GLU A 223 15.48 -1.56 8.04
CA GLU A 223 14.58 -1.17 6.95
C GLU A 223 15.14 -0.04 6.08
N SER A 224 15.86 0.92 6.67
CA SER A 224 16.41 2.05 5.93
C SER A 224 17.57 1.67 5.03
N SER A 225 18.29 0.56 5.31
CA SER A 225 19.38 0.08 4.47
C SER A 225 18.93 -0.32 3.06
N ASN A 226 17.64 -0.64 2.89
CA ASN A 226 17.04 -1.07 1.64
C ASN A 226 16.25 0.04 0.92
N VAL A 227 16.27 1.27 1.45
CA VAL A 227 15.51 2.38 0.88
C VAL A 227 16.44 3.32 0.10
N ASP A 228 16.23 3.44 -1.19
CA ASP A 228 16.90 4.45 -2.01
C ASP A 228 16.19 5.81 -1.91
N ILE A 229 16.97 6.88 -1.82
CA ILE A 229 16.42 8.24 -1.61
C ILE A 229 15.65 8.76 -2.81
N TYR A 230 16.05 8.38 -4.04
CA TYR A 230 15.35 8.79 -5.26
C TYR A 230 14.01 8.08 -5.35
N ASP A 231 13.97 6.78 -5.08
CA ASP A 231 12.74 6.00 -5.04
C ASP A 231 11.78 6.55 -3.97
N PHE A 232 12.32 6.86 -2.79
CA PHE A 232 11.54 7.49 -1.73
C PHE A 232 10.96 8.84 -2.14
N LYS A 233 11.78 9.70 -2.76
CA LYS A 233 11.37 11.03 -3.22
C LYS A 233 10.20 10.95 -4.21
N TYR A 234 10.31 10.09 -5.23
CA TYR A 234 9.26 9.92 -6.22
C TYR A 234 7.96 9.37 -5.62
N ARG A 235 8.05 8.37 -4.73
CA ARG A 235 6.89 7.87 -3.98
C ARG A 235 6.23 8.97 -3.13
N ASN A 236 7.04 9.78 -2.45
CA ASN A 236 6.54 10.89 -1.65
C ASN A 236 5.88 11.98 -2.52
N ASN A 237 6.38 12.22 -3.73
CA ASN A 237 5.74 13.12 -4.70
C ASN A 237 4.35 12.62 -5.09
N ALA A 238 4.22 11.33 -5.40
CA ALA A 238 2.93 10.72 -5.72
C ALA A 238 1.95 10.87 -4.54
N VAL A 239 2.42 10.67 -3.30
CA VAL A 239 1.62 10.87 -2.08
C VAL A 239 1.18 12.32 -1.93
N LEU A 240 2.07 13.30 -2.11
CA LEU A 240 1.75 14.73 -1.96
C LEU A 240 0.65 15.19 -2.91
N ASN A 241 0.56 14.58 -4.10
CA ASN A 241 -0.40 14.94 -5.14
C ASN A 241 -1.68 14.09 -5.13
N TYR A 242 -1.82 13.18 -4.16
CA TYR A 242 -2.92 12.22 -4.12
C TYR A 242 -4.22 12.84 -3.58
N ASN A 243 -5.30 12.79 -4.38
CA ASN A 243 -6.63 13.20 -3.99
C ASN A 243 -7.71 12.58 -4.89
N LEU A 244 -8.57 11.75 -4.30
CA LEU A 244 -9.70 11.09 -4.97
C LEU A 244 -11.07 11.58 -4.49
N GLU A 245 -11.14 12.66 -3.70
CA GLU A 245 -12.38 13.11 -3.04
C GLU A 245 -13.57 13.24 -3.99
N ASN A 246 -13.33 13.71 -5.21
CA ASN A 246 -14.36 13.90 -6.23
C ASN A 246 -14.68 12.64 -7.04
N LYS A 247 -13.98 11.52 -6.80
CA LYS A 247 -14.15 10.26 -7.54
C LYS A 247 -14.71 9.12 -6.68
N LEU A 248 -14.82 9.31 -5.38
CA LEU A 248 -15.25 8.26 -4.43
C LEU A 248 -16.63 7.68 -4.77
N SER A 249 -17.54 8.49 -5.30
CA SER A 249 -18.87 8.03 -5.74
C SER A 249 -18.84 7.08 -6.94
N ASN A 250 -17.69 6.90 -7.59
CA ASN A 250 -17.53 5.91 -8.65
C ASN A 250 -17.38 4.49 -8.10
N ILE A 251 -16.99 4.33 -6.82
CA ILE A 251 -16.77 3.02 -6.21
C ILE A 251 -18.08 2.25 -6.13
N LYS A 252 -18.14 1.11 -6.84
CA LYS A 252 -19.30 0.20 -6.90
C LYS A 252 -19.12 -1.03 -6.03
N ALA A 253 -17.87 -1.41 -5.80
CA ALA A 253 -17.50 -2.59 -5.04
C ALA A 253 -18.03 -2.54 -3.60
N LYS A 254 -18.41 -3.69 -3.05
CA LYS A 254 -18.63 -3.80 -1.60
C LYS A 254 -17.34 -3.44 -0.88
N THR A 255 -17.39 -2.44 -0.02
CA THR A 255 -16.18 -1.83 0.56
C THR A 255 -16.14 -2.03 2.06
N LEU A 256 -15.03 -2.56 2.57
CA LEU A 256 -14.70 -2.61 4.01
C LEU A 256 -13.49 -1.70 4.27
N VAL A 257 -13.65 -0.79 5.25
CA VAL A 257 -12.55 0.05 5.73
C VAL A 257 -12.31 -0.24 7.20
N ALA A 258 -11.09 -0.67 7.53
CA ALA A 258 -10.63 -0.90 8.89
C ALA A 258 -9.64 0.20 9.31
N ILE A 259 -9.89 0.82 10.47
CA ILE A 259 -9.09 1.96 10.97
C ILE A 259 -8.97 1.90 12.50
N SER A 260 -7.80 2.24 13.04
CA SER A 260 -7.67 2.44 14.47
C SER A 260 -8.46 3.66 14.94
N SER A 261 -9.12 3.54 16.09
CA SER A 261 -9.94 4.60 16.67
C SER A 261 -9.17 5.87 16.99
N ASP A 262 -7.87 5.75 17.25
CA ASP A 262 -6.96 6.81 17.63
C ASP A 262 -5.74 6.94 16.71
N ASP A 263 -5.88 6.49 15.45
CA ASP A 263 -4.86 6.67 14.42
C ASP A 263 -4.60 8.17 14.21
N ILE A 264 -3.34 8.57 14.36
CA ILE A 264 -2.92 9.98 14.23
C ILE A 264 -2.59 10.31 12.77
N TYR A 265 -2.14 9.31 12.04
CA TYR A 265 -1.64 9.49 10.68
C TYR A 265 -2.77 9.46 9.64
N TYR A 266 -3.73 8.55 9.84
CA TYR A 266 -4.98 8.46 9.10
C TYR A 266 -6.14 8.62 10.07
N SER A 267 -6.60 9.86 10.27
CA SER A 267 -7.64 10.13 11.24
C SER A 267 -9.00 9.56 10.81
N PRO A 268 -9.69 8.76 11.65
CA PRO A 268 -11.03 8.30 11.34
C PRO A 268 -11.99 9.41 10.92
N GLU A 269 -11.90 10.58 11.56
CA GLU A 269 -12.79 11.71 11.34
C GLU A 269 -12.62 12.36 9.96
N PHE A 270 -11.37 12.41 9.46
CA PHE A 270 -11.05 13.11 8.21
C PHE A 270 -10.80 12.17 7.04
N ASP A 271 -10.39 10.94 7.30
CA ASP A 271 -9.95 10.01 6.27
C ASP A 271 -10.93 8.85 6.03
N VAL A 272 -11.85 8.59 6.98
CA VAL A 272 -12.80 7.47 6.90
C VAL A 272 -14.27 7.92 6.99
N HIS A 273 -14.64 8.74 7.98
CA HIS A 273 -16.05 9.13 8.14
C HIS A 273 -16.65 9.82 6.91
N PRO A 274 -15.90 10.64 6.12
CA PRO A 274 -16.43 11.24 4.90
C PRO A 274 -16.80 10.23 3.80
N LEU A 275 -16.30 9.01 3.87
CA LEU A 275 -16.64 7.94 2.91
C LEU A 275 -18.11 7.52 3.01
N LYS A 276 -18.75 7.67 4.18
CA LYS A 276 -20.16 7.29 4.44
C LYS A 276 -21.13 7.96 3.49
N ASP A 277 -20.82 9.19 3.09
CA ASP A 277 -21.68 9.97 2.20
C ASP A 277 -21.31 9.81 0.72
N LYS A 278 -20.29 9.01 0.42
CA LYS A 278 -19.71 8.91 -0.92
C LYS A 278 -19.74 7.50 -1.50
N ILE A 279 -19.66 6.47 -0.66
CA ILE A 279 -19.61 5.06 -1.08
C ILE A 279 -20.90 4.39 -0.60
N GLU A 280 -21.68 3.84 -1.53
CA GLU A 280 -23.01 3.29 -1.24
C GLU A 280 -22.93 1.99 -0.40
N ASN A 281 -22.02 1.08 -0.78
CA ASN A 281 -21.87 -0.23 -0.12
C ASN A 281 -20.62 -0.23 0.78
N LEU A 282 -20.66 0.56 1.87
CA LEU A 282 -19.54 0.77 2.79
C LEU A 282 -19.80 0.19 4.17
N GLU A 283 -18.88 -0.64 4.62
CA GLU A 283 -18.73 -1.07 6.01
C GLU A 283 -17.49 -0.43 6.61
N ILE A 284 -17.59 0.12 7.82
CA ILE A 284 -16.44 0.69 8.56
C ILE A 284 -16.27 -0.08 9.85
N TYR A 285 -15.07 -0.60 10.05
CA TYR A 285 -14.66 -1.24 11.27
C TYR A 285 -13.60 -0.40 11.99
N THR A 286 -13.86 -0.07 13.24
CA THR A 286 -12.93 0.70 14.08
C THR A 286 -12.41 -0.19 15.20
N PHE A 287 -11.09 -0.24 15.39
CA PHE A 287 -10.42 -1.06 16.38
C PHE A 287 -9.50 -0.23 17.28
N ASP A 288 -9.10 -0.79 18.43
CA ASP A 288 -8.07 -0.20 19.28
C ASP A 288 -6.70 -0.77 18.90
N ALA A 289 -5.78 0.10 18.46
CA ALA A 289 -4.44 -0.32 18.04
C ALA A 289 -3.62 -0.97 19.17
N GLN A 290 -3.93 -0.71 20.44
CA GLN A 290 -3.24 -1.37 21.55
C GLN A 290 -3.44 -2.88 21.55
N ASP A 291 -4.57 -3.36 21.06
CA ASP A 291 -4.85 -4.79 20.98
C ASP A 291 -3.86 -5.52 20.07
N PHE A 292 -3.32 -4.83 19.06
CA PHE A 292 -2.31 -5.37 18.16
C PHE A 292 -0.89 -5.28 18.70
N VAL A 293 -0.51 -4.08 19.14
CA VAL A 293 0.88 -3.78 19.53
C VAL A 293 1.32 -4.61 20.74
N TYR A 294 0.38 -4.97 21.64
CA TYR A 294 0.72 -5.66 22.87
C TYR A 294 0.35 -7.14 22.92
N ASN A 295 -0.62 -7.58 22.11
CA ASN A 295 -1.18 -8.91 22.27
C ASN A 295 -0.92 -9.82 21.07
N ASP A 296 -0.42 -9.31 19.94
CA ASP A 296 -0.32 -10.02 18.65
C ASP A 296 -1.64 -10.73 18.30
N ASP A 297 -2.78 -10.19 18.78
CA ASP A 297 -4.07 -10.81 18.61
C ASP A 297 -4.74 -10.38 17.30
N TYR A 298 -4.50 -11.17 16.27
CA TYR A 298 -5.12 -11.00 14.96
C TYR A 298 -6.54 -11.63 14.86
N SER A 299 -7.06 -12.23 15.93
CA SER A 299 -8.34 -12.92 15.92
C SER A 299 -9.51 -12.03 15.51
N ILE A 300 -9.48 -10.77 15.92
CA ILE A 300 -10.47 -9.75 15.54
C ILE A 300 -10.51 -9.56 14.04
N PHE A 301 -9.33 -9.42 13.40
CA PHE A 301 -9.25 -9.26 11.94
C PHE A 301 -9.60 -10.55 11.20
N ILE A 302 -9.20 -11.72 11.72
CA ILE A 302 -9.59 -13.00 11.13
C ILE A 302 -11.11 -13.09 11.08
N ASN A 303 -11.80 -12.79 12.16
CA ASN A 303 -13.26 -12.82 12.20
C ASN A 303 -13.90 -11.80 11.26
N LEU A 304 -13.39 -10.56 11.24
CA LEU A 304 -13.84 -9.52 10.34
C LEU A 304 -13.69 -9.91 8.86
N PHE A 305 -12.55 -10.48 8.50
CA PHE A 305 -12.27 -10.95 7.15
C PHE A 305 -13.16 -12.13 6.78
N LEU A 306 -13.35 -13.10 7.69
CA LEU A 306 -14.23 -14.24 7.48
C LEU A 306 -15.67 -13.78 7.23
N GLU A 307 -16.18 -12.87 8.05
CA GLU A 307 -17.54 -12.35 7.92
C GLU A 307 -17.72 -11.59 6.59
N PHE A 308 -16.80 -10.67 6.28
CA PHE A 308 -16.88 -9.86 5.05
C PHE A 308 -16.72 -10.70 3.79
N LEU A 309 -15.80 -11.68 3.80
CA LEU A 309 -15.46 -12.46 2.62
C LEU A 309 -16.33 -13.72 2.43
N GLU A 310 -17.24 -14.04 3.37
CA GLU A 310 -18.05 -15.26 3.28
C GLU A 310 -18.90 -15.31 1.99
N GLU A 311 -19.45 -14.18 1.55
CA GLU A 311 -20.26 -14.11 0.33
C GLU A 311 -19.44 -14.25 -0.96
N PHE A 312 -18.11 -14.05 -0.89
CA PHE A 312 -17.20 -14.15 -2.04
C PHE A 312 -16.46 -15.50 -2.11
N LYS A 313 -16.78 -16.41 -1.23
CA LYS A 313 -16.20 -17.76 -1.17
C LYS A 313 -16.44 -18.49 -2.50
N LYS A 314 -15.40 -19.09 -3.05
CA LYS A 314 -15.42 -19.70 -4.39
C LYS A 314 -15.34 -21.23 -4.35
#